data_cbebdc62a900f316a0e701b43ad176e1
#
_entry.id   cbebdc62a900f316a0e701b43ad176e1
#
_cell.length_a   1.000
_cell.length_b   1.000
_cell.length_c   1.000
_cell.angle_alpha   90.00
_cell.angle_beta   90.00
_cell.angle_gamma   90.00
#
_symmetry.space_group_name_H-M   'P 1'
#
loop_
_entity.id
_entity.type
_entity.pdbx_description
1 polymer ?
#
loop_
_entity_poly.entity_id
_entity_poly.type
_entity_poly.pdbx_seq_one_letter_code
_entity_poly.pdbx_strand_id
1 'polypeptide(L)'
;MLYSNFKSLNKKISKVGLGCVTFGREITEDESIRLLDVAVENGINLFNTSYYYSDGISEKIIGKFFKIKKNRKDITIVSKIHGDLSKKTIEKCIHESLIRMNTDHIDYYGVTHDPNTNLDEVLEVVSRFQKEGKILRVACNNYDISMLKSSKKIQEINNFSKFGLLETVYNVLYRGAEKDLINYCDLENIDIISYSPLGAGFITGKYKNGKVSPKKTRFDIKPSHKDIYFKDVFFETMNKLENLSNETNFSLIDLALSWVLSRDFLSNVLIGVRDISHIKKPINILENPINEIILNEINEITKNNLDLIDP
;
A
#
# COMPACT_ATOMS: atom_id res chain seq x y z
N MET A 1 11.06 -15.94 -0.02
CA MET A 1 10.02 -14.96 -0.44
C MET A 1 8.88 -15.67 -1.12
N LEU A 2 7.62 -15.38 -0.77
CA LEU A 2 6.42 -15.83 -1.49
C LEU A 2 6.05 -14.84 -2.58
N TYR A 3 5.42 -15.33 -3.66
CA TYR A 3 4.97 -14.54 -4.79
C TYR A 3 3.49 -14.78 -5.06
N SER A 4 2.76 -13.72 -5.36
CA SER A 4 1.37 -13.75 -5.84
C SER A 4 1.33 -13.53 -7.34
N ASN A 5 0.38 -14.15 -8.03
CA ASN A 5 0.17 -13.87 -9.45
C ASN A 5 -0.80 -12.70 -9.60
N PHE A 6 -0.31 -11.54 -10.04
CA PHE A 6 -1.14 -10.38 -10.32
C PHE A 6 -1.90 -10.61 -11.62
N LYS A 7 -3.23 -10.78 -11.49
CA LYS A 7 -4.13 -11.18 -12.58
C LYS A 7 -4.06 -10.21 -13.76
N SER A 8 -4.11 -8.91 -13.47
CA SER A 8 -4.18 -7.88 -14.49
C SER A 8 -2.91 -7.69 -15.31
N LEU A 9 -1.72 -7.98 -14.74
CA LEU A 9 -0.42 -7.94 -15.45
C LEU A 9 0.09 -9.30 -15.89
N ASN A 10 -0.53 -10.40 -15.43
CA ASN A 10 -0.01 -11.77 -15.59
C ASN A 10 1.47 -11.89 -15.17
N LYS A 11 1.81 -11.29 -14.03
CA LYS A 11 3.17 -11.18 -13.51
C LYS A 11 3.24 -11.69 -12.07
N LYS A 12 4.31 -12.43 -11.75
CA LYS A 12 4.59 -12.85 -10.38
C LYS A 12 5.22 -11.69 -9.61
N ILE A 13 4.55 -11.25 -8.55
CA ILE A 13 4.95 -10.14 -7.70
C ILE A 13 5.10 -10.65 -6.27
N SER A 14 6.14 -10.19 -5.57
CA SER A 14 6.43 -10.57 -4.19
C SER A 14 5.25 -10.26 -3.27
N LYS A 15 4.98 -11.12 -2.29
CA LYS A 15 3.91 -10.91 -1.29
C LYS A 15 4.14 -9.65 -0.45
N VAL A 16 5.40 -9.25 -0.27
CA VAL A 16 5.81 -8.00 0.37
C VAL A 16 6.23 -7.00 -0.71
N GLY A 17 5.70 -5.79 -0.64
CA GLY A 17 6.10 -4.65 -1.48
C GLY A 17 6.73 -3.53 -0.67
N LEU A 18 7.55 -2.72 -1.31
CA LEU A 18 8.25 -1.61 -0.67
C LEU A 18 7.48 -0.30 -0.83
N GLY A 19 7.00 0.27 0.29
CA GLY A 19 6.40 1.61 0.33
C GLY A 19 7.46 2.70 0.45
N CYS A 20 7.61 3.54 -0.56
CA CYS A 20 8.69 4.52 -0.68
C CYS A 20 8.34 5.93 -0.13
N VAL A 21 7.30 6.04 0.72
CA VAL A 21 6.84 7.33 1.28
C VAL A 21 7.87 8.04 2.17
N THR A 22 8.84 7.30 2.71
CA THR A 22 9.91 7.82 3.59
C THR A 22 11.12 8.36 2.82
N PHE A 23 11.23 8.05 1.54
CA PHE A 23 12.37 8.38 0.69
C PHE A 23 12.47 9.88 0.44
N GLY A 24 13.64 10.45 0.76
CA GLY A 24 13.88 11.89 0.67
C GLY A 24 13.11 12.74 1.70
N ARG A 25 12.46 12.10 2.70
CA ARG A 25 11.76 12.76 3.78
C ARG A 25 12.35 12.42 5.15
N GLU A 26 12.23 11.15 5.58
CA GLU A 26 12.79 10.63 6.83
C GLU A 26 14.17 10.01 6.66
N ILE A 27 14.50 9.58 5.45
CA ILE A 27 15.79 8.96 5.12
C ILE A 27 16.39 9.64 3.88
N THR A 28 17.70 9.66 3.82
CA THR A 28 18.46 10.27 2.73
C THR A 28 18.35 9.48 1.42
N GLU A 29 18.82 10.06 0.32
CA GLU A 29 18.89 9.39 -0.99
C GLU A 29 19.75 8.13 -0.92
N ASP A 30 20.94 8.22 -0.32
CA ASP A 30 21.87 7.08 -0.24
C ASP A 30 21.32 5.93 0.60
N GLU A 31 20.68 6.25 1.75
CA GLU A 31 19.99 5.26 2.57
C GLU A 31 18.83 4.62 1.79
N SER A 32 18.06 5.41 1.05
CA SER A 32 16.96 4.92 0.24
C SER A 32 17.43 3.96 -0.87
N ILE A 33 18.50 4.31 -1.59
CA ILE A 33 19.11 3.45 -2.63
C ILE A 33 19.61 2.14 -2.02
N ARG A 34 20.24 2.19 -0.85
CA ARG A 34 20.68 0.99 -0.13
C ARG A 34 19.50 0.09 0.27
N LEU A 35 18.38 0.67 0.71
CA LEU A 35 17.19 -0.10 1.06
C LEU A 35 16.52 -0.71 -0.16
N LEU A 36 16.49 -0.02 -1.31
CA LEU A 36 16.02 -0.57 -2.58
C LEU A 36 16.88 -1.77 -3.00
N ASP A 37 18.20 -1.67 -2.84
CA ASP A 37 19.14 -2.75 -3.17
C ASP A 37 18.88 -3.99 -2.30
N VAL A 38 18.85 -3.81 -0.99
CA VAL A 38 18.51 -4.89 -0.04
C VAL A 38 17.15 -5.49 -0.33
N ALA A 39 16.15 -4.68 -0.69
CA ALA A 39 14.82 -5.19 -1.03
C ALA A 39 14.87 -6.13 -2.25
N VAL A 40 15.55 -5.72 -3.32
CA VAL A 40 15.70 -6.54 -4.53
C VAL A 40 16.50 -7.81 -4.27
N GLU A 41 17.61 -7.72 -3.53
CA GLU A 41 18.42 -8.89 -3.12
C GLU A 41 17.61 -9.93 -2.33
N ASN A 42 16.59 -9.47 -1.59
CA ASN A 42 15.68 -10.34 -0.85
C ASN A 42 14.40 -10.72 -1.62
N GLY A 43 14.35 -10.46 -2.92
CA GLY A 43 13.28 -10.88 -3.83
C GLY A 43 12.05 -9.98 -3.84
N ILE A 44 12.10 -8.78 -3.26
CA ILE A 44 11.02 -7.79 -3.38
C ILE A 44 11.12 -7.16 -4.77
N ASN A 45 10.03 -7.23 -5.55
CA ASN A 45 9.97 -6.72 -6.91
C ASN A 45 8.78 -5.77 -7.17
N LEU A 46 8.18 -5.20 -6.10
CA LEU A 46 7.18 -4.15 -6.20
C LEU A 46 7.60 -2.95 -5.37
N PHE A 47 7.68 -1.77 -6.01
CA PHE A 47 7.91 -0.49 -5.36
C PHE A 47 6.68 0.40 -5.53
N ASN A 48 6.18 0.91 -4.40
CA ASN A 48 5.03 1.80 -4.36
C ASN A 48 5.48 3.21 -4.01
N THR A 49 5.19 4.15 -4.89
CA THR A 49 5.51 5.57 -4.75
C THR A 49 4.30 6.45 -5.07
N SER A 50 4.49 7.75 -5.15
CA SER A 50 3.50 8.72 -5.57
C SER A 50 4.18 9.97 -6.11
N TYR A 51 3.52 10.64 -7.04
CA TYR A 51 3.93 11.94 -7.57
C TYR A 51 4.28 12.95 -6.46
N TYR A 52 3.53 12.93 -5.34
CA TYR A 52 3.68 13.87 -4.24
C TYR A 52 4.60 13.41 -3.10
N TYR A 53 5.15 12.21 -3.14
CA TYR A 53 6.05 11.78 -2.06
C TYR A 53 7.33 12.58 -2.07
N SER A 54 7.52 13.40 -1.01
CA SER A 54 8.66 14.31 -0.86
C SER A 54 8.82 15.23 -2.09
N ASP A 55 7.72 15.79 -2.59
CA ASP A 55 7.70 16.66 -3.78
C ASP A 55 8.39 16.03 -5.01
N GLY A 56 8.17 14.73 -5.19
CA GLY A 56 8.70 13.94 -6.29
C GLY A 56 10.13 13.42 -6.07
N ILE A 57 10.74 13.67 -4.91
CA ILE A 57 12.09 13.14 -4.59
C ILE A 57 12.06 11.61 -4.53
N SER A 58 11.00 11.00 -3.99
CA SER A 58 10.86 9.55 -3.97
C SER A 58 10.96 8.94 -5.37
N GLU A 59 10.27 9.51 -6.36
CA GLU A 59 10.35 9.07 -7.77
C GLU A 59 11.75 9.28 -8.37
N LYS A 60 12.42 10.40 -8.06
CA LYS A 60 13.79 10.67 -8.52
C LYS A 60 14.80 9.66 -7.97
N ILE A 61 14.67 9.27 -6.70
CA ILE A 61 15.50 8.25 -6.06
C ILE A 61 15.34 6.90 -6.77
N ILE A 62 14.10 6.49 -7.03
CA ILE A 62 13.79 5.25 -7.78
C ILE A 62 14.39 5.32 -9.20
N GLY A 63 14.24 6.47 -9.89
CA GLY A 63 14.85 6.68 -11.20
C GLY A 63 16.38 6.59 -11.20
N LYS A 64 17.03 7.13 -10.18
CA LYS A 64 18.48 7.01 -10.00
C LYS A 64 18.90 5.55 -9.75
N PHE A 65 18.13 4.82 -8.93
CA PHE A 65 18.33 3.40 -8.70
C PHE A 65 18.27 2.59 -10.00
N PHE A 66 17.26 2.82 -10.86
CA PHE A 66 17.16 2.15 -12.16
C PHE A 66 18.31 2.45 -13.10
N LYS A 67 18.82 3.69 -13.11
CA LYS A 67 20.03 4.04 -13.88
C LYS A 67 21.25 3.26 -13.43
N ILE A 68 21.42 3.08 -12.12
CA ILE A 68 22.58 2.37 -11.53
C ILE A 68 22.45 0.86 -11.79
N LYS A 69 21.30 0.25 -11.49
CA LYS A 69 21.12 -1.21 -11.50
C LYS A 69 20.67 -1.78 -12.82
N LYS A 70 20.12 -0.96 -13.73
CA LYS A 70 19.57 -1.37 -15.05
C LYS A 70 18.54 -2.49 -14.98
N ASN A 71 17.77 -2.53 -13.88
CA ASN A 71 16.83 -3.61 -13.55
C ASN A 71 15.36 -3.18 -13.63
N ARG A 72 15.03 -2.10 -14.33
CA ARG A 72 13.65 -1.56 -14.43
C ARG A 72 12.61 -2.62 -14.80
N LYS A 73 12.94 -3.52 -15.74
CA LYS A 73 12.05 -4.59 -16.23
C LYS A 73 11.67 -5.62 -15.16
N ASP A 74 12.52 -5.80 -14.16
CA ASP A 74 12.34 -6.80 -13.11
C ASP A 74 11.45 -6.27 -11.96
N ILE A 75 11.24 -4.95 -11.92
CA ILE A 75 10.51 -4.26 -10.86
C ILE A 75 9.14 -3.81 -11.36
N THR A 76 8.12 -4.02 -10.57
CA THR A 76 6.78 -3.47 -10.77
C THR A 76 6.65 -2.16 -10.02
N ILE A 77 6.33 -1.08 -10.73
CA ILE A 77 6.12 0.23 -10.16
C ILE A 77 4.61 0.50 -10.02
N VAL A 78 4.21 0.86 -8.81
CA VAL A 78 2.91 1.48 -8.52
C VAL A 78 3.18 2.93 -8.17
N SER A 79 2.77 3.87 -9.02
CA SER A 79 2.73 5.30 -8.68
C SER A 79 1.30 5.82 -8.71
N LYS A 80 1.06 6.99 -8.14
CA LYS A 80 -0.30 7.52 -7.97
C LYS A 80 -0.33 9.03 -7.85
N ILE A 81 -1.53 9.57 -8.11
CA ILE A 81 -1.88 10.97 -7.92
C ILE A 81 -3.05 11.10 -6.93
N HIS A 82 -3.07 12.16 -6.14
CA HIS A 82 -4.18 12.59 -5.29
C HIS A 82 -4.30 14.13 -5.34
N GLY A 83 -5.39 14.68 -4.81
CA GLY A 83 -5.66 16.12 -4.84
C GLY A 83 -6.28 16.56 -6.16
N ASP A 84 -5.71 17.56 -6.83
CA ASP A 84 -6.25 18.02 -8.12
C ASP A 84 -6.15 16.94 -9.21
N LEU A 85 -7.31 16.41 -9.59
CA LEU A 85 -7.46 15.39 -10.63
C LEU A 85 -8.00 15.97 -11.95
N SER A 86 -7.78 17.27 -12.23
CA SER A 86 -8.07 17.85 -13.55
C SER A 86 -7.25 17.17 -14.65
N LYS A 87 -7.81 17.06 -15.85
CA LYS A 87 -7.13 16.45 -17.02
C LYS A 87 -5.69 16.96 -17.16
N LYS A 88 -5.50 18.27 -17.13
CA LYS A 88 -4.19 18.91 -17.28
C LYS A 88 -3.20 18.49 -16.18
N THR A 89 -3.69 18.38 -14.93
CA THR A 89 -2.84 17.99 -13.80
C THR A 89 -2.45 16.52 -13.90
N ILE A 90 -3.38 15.62 -14.23
CA ILE A 90 -3.08 14.18 -14.41
C ILE A 90 -2.05 13.98 -15.51
N GLU A 91 -2.25 14.60 -16.69
CA GLU A 91 -1.31 14.53 -17.82
C GLU A 91 0.09 14.97 -17.42
N LYS A 92 0.20 16.14 -16.78
CA LYS A 92 1.46 16.67 -16.27
C LYS A 92 2.12 15.70 -15.31
N CYS A 93 1.37 15.20 -14.32
CA CYS A 93 1.90 14.31 -13.28
C CYS A 93 2.42 12.99 -13.85
N ILE A 94 1.71 12.38 -14.82
CA ILE A 94 2.18 11.16 -15.48
C ILE A 94 3.48 11.41 -16.23
N HIS A 95 3.55 12.48 -17.04
CA HIS A 95 4.76 12.82 -17.79
C HIS A 95 5.96 13.08 -16.87
N GLU A 96 5.76 13.88 -15.82
CA GLU A 96 6.83 14.17 -14.87
C GLU A 96 7.27 12.94 -14.08
N SER A 97 6.34 12.05 -13.70
CA SER A 97 6.65 10.79 -13.03
C SER A 97 7.53 9.89 -13.91
N LEU A 98 7.21 9.75 -15.19
CA LEU A 98 8.02 9.00 -16.16
C LEU A 98 9.45 9.55 -16.25
N ILE A 99 9.58 10.89 -16.34
CA ILE A 99 10.89 11.57 -16.40
C ILE A 99 11.67 11.34 -15.10
N ARG A 100 11.03 11.57 -13.95
CA ARG A 100 11.67 11.42 -12.63
C ARG A 100 12.17 10.00 -12.39
N MET A 101 11.33 9.01 -12.71
CA MET A 101 11.68 7.58 -12.57
C MET A 101 12.56 7.04 -13.69
N ASN A 102 12.88 7.86 -14.71
CA ASN A 102 13.71 7.46 -15.85
C ASN A 102 13.20 6.15 -16.48
N THR A 103 11.92 6.12 -16.83
CA THR A 103 11.25 4.95 -17.40
C THR A 103 10.29 5.39 -18.52
N ASP A 104 10.01 4.49 -19.45
CA ASP A 104 9.06 4.69 -20.53
C ASP A 104 7.63 4.36 -20.15
N HIS A 105 7.42 3.59 -19.07
CA HIS A 105 6.10 3.21 -18.57
C HIS A 105 6.06 3.08 -17.04
N ILE A 106 4.84 3.16 -16.49
CA ILE A 106 4.49 2.84 -15.10
C ILE A 106 3.61 1.60 -15.13
N ASP A 107 3.92 0.57 -14.32
CA ASP A 107 3.15 -0.68 -14.36
C ASP A 107 1.71 -0.46 -13.86
N TYR A 108 1.52 0.25 -12.75
CA TYR A 108 0.21 0.66 -12.23
C TYR A 108 0.22 2.15 -11.91
N TYR A 109 -0.76 2.88 -12.45
CA TYR A 109 -0.96 4.28 -12.09
C TYR A 109 -2.29 4.45 -11.38
N GLY A 110 -2.22 4.82 -10.10
CA GLY A 110 -3.35 4.95 -9.21
C GLY A 110 -3.95 6.35 -9.19
N VAL A 111 -5.28 6.41 -9.20
CA VAL A 111 -6.03 7.63 -8.93
C VAL A 111 -6.75 7.48 -7.60
N THR A 112 -6.62 8.51 -6.75
CA THR A 112 -7.32 8.55 -5.46
C THR A 112 -8.69 9.18 -5.68
N HIS A 113 -9.72 8.64 -5.01
CA HIS A 113 -11.05 9.23 -5.09
C HIS A 113 -11.06 10.66 -4.53
N ASP A 114 -11.74 11.56 -5.24
CA ASP A 114 -12.12 12.89 -4.78
C ASP A 114 -13.58 13.14 -5.21
N PRO A 115 -14.51 13.33 -4.25
CA PRO A 115 -15.93 13.51 -4.56
C PRO A 115 -16.24 14.74 -5.42
N ASN A 116 -15.31 15.71 -5.49
CA ASN A 116 -15.46 16.91 -6.29
C ASN A 116 -14.91 16.74 -7.73
N THR A 117 -14.36 15.59 -8.05
CA THR A 117 -13.73 15.35 -9.35
C THR A 117 -14.70 14.68 -10.33
N ASN A 118 -14.68 15.14 -11.58
CA ASN A 118 -15.39 14.46 -12.66
C ASN A 118 -14.68 13.14 -13.01
N LEU A 119 -15.24 12.02 -12.54
CA LEU A 119 -14.65 10.70 -12.70
C LEU A 119 -14.53 10.28 -14.17
N ASP A 120 -15.46 10.71 -15.05
CA ASP A 120 -15.39 10.45 -16.50
C ASP A 120 -14.12 11.03 -17.10
N GLU A 121 -13.78 12.27 -16.74
CA GLU A 121 -12.57 12.94 -17.22
C GLU A 121 -11.29 12.27 -16.73
N VAL A 122 -11.28 11.85 -15.48
CA VAL A 122 -10.13 11.11 -14.90
C VAL A 122 -9.91 9.80 -15.64
N LEU A 123 -10.97 9.01 -15.83
CA LEU A 123 -10.90 7.71 -16.48
C LEU A 123 -10.55 7.82 -17.97
N GLU A 124 -11.03 8.87 -18.66
CA GLU A 124 -10.64 9.17 -20.03
C GLU A 124 -9.12 9.37 -20.15
N VAL A 125 -8.54 10.23 -19.32
CA VAL A 125 -7.11 10.55 -19.37
C VAL A 125 -6.25 9.32 -19.09
N VAL A 126 -6.51 8.61 -17.98
CA VAL A 126 -5.69 7.43 -17.64
C VAL A 126 -5.84 6.31 -18.65
N SER A 127 -7.04 6.15 -19.25
CA SER A 127 -7.27 5.18 -20.33
C SER A 127 -6.49 5.52 -21.60
N ARG A 128 -6.39 6.79 -21.93
CA ARG A 128 -5.56 7.24 -23.05
C ARG A 128 -4.09 6.91 -22.82
N PHE A 129 -3.55 7.23 -21.64
CA PHE A 129 -2.16 6.90 -21.30
C PHE A 129 -1.89 5.40 -21.25
N GLN A 130 -2.90 4.59 -20.91
CA GLN A 130 -2.78 3.14 -21.02
C GLN A 130 -2.73 2.68 -22.48
N LYS A 131 -3.56 3.24 -23.37
CA LYS A 131 -3.51 2.96 -24.81
C LYS A 131 -2.18 3.38 -25.45
N GLU A 132 -1.58 4.44 -24.96
CA GLU A 132 -0.25 4.92 -25.37
C GLU A 132 0.91 4.08 -24.80
N GLY A 133 0.63 3.11 -23.94
CA GLY A 133 1.65 2.28 -23.28
C GLY A 133 2.47 3.00 -22.21
N LYS A 134 2.06 4.21 -21.80
CA LYS A 134 2.72 4.98 -20.72
C LYS A 134 2.31 4.49 -19.33
N ILE A 135 1.15 3.89 -19.23
CA ILE A 135 0.64 3.16 -18.06
C ILE A 135 0.28 1.77 -18.56
N LEU A 136 0.71 0.70 -17.86
CA LEU A 136 0.32 -0.64 -18.27
C LEU A 136 -1.06 -1.01 -17.73
N ARG A 137 -1.40 -0.59 -16.52
CA ARG A 137 -2.72 -0.81 -15.88
C ARG A 137 -3.12 0.39 -15.04
N VAL A 138 -4.41 0.68 -15.05
CA VAL A 138 -5.00 1.70 -14.16
C VAL A 138 -5.27 1.08 -12.79
N ALA A 139 -4.95 1.82 -11.73
CA ALA A 139 -5.23 1.47 -10.35
C ALA A 139 -6.14 2.50 -9.68
N CYS A 140 -6.77 2.12 -8.58
CA CYS A 140 -7.52 3.02 -7.72
C CYS A 140 -7.02 2.92 -6.27
N ASN A 141 -7.15 4.03 -5.53
CA ASN A 141 -6.68 4.14 -4.16
C ASN A 141 -7.82 4.54 -3.24
N ASN A 142 -8.06 3.74 -2.19
CA ASN A 142 -9.09 3.98 -1.19
C ASN A 142 -10.50 4.11 -1.79
N TYR A 143 -10.82 3.29 -2.78
CA TYR A 143 -12.17 3.20 -3.33
C TYR A 143 -12.99 2.20 -2.52
N ASP A 144 -14.19 2.61 -2.12
CA ASP A 144 -15.18 1.69 -1.60
C ASP A 144 -15.92 0.94 -2.72
N ILE A 145 -16.80 0.03 -2.35
CA ILE A 145 -17.57 -0.77 -3.31
C ILE A 145 -18.50 0.08 -4.19
N SER A 146 -19.05 1.18 -3.66
CA SER A 146 -19.95 2.06 -4.40
C SER A 146 -19.22 2.83 -5.48
N MET A 147 -18.01 3.30 -5.15
CA MET A 147 -17.09 3.97 -6.07
C MET A 147 -16.61 3.04 -7.17
N LEU A 148 -16.24 1.80 -6.83
CA LEU A 148 -15.84 0.80 -7.82
C LEU A 148 -16.98 0.46 -8.79
N LYS A 149 -18.20 0.28 -8.29
CA LYS A 149 -19.39 0.02 -9.12
C LYS A 149 -19.73 1.20 -10.03
N SER A 150 -19.61 2.43 -9.52
CA SER A 150 -19.86 3.64 -10.32
C SER A 150 -18.80 3.79 -11.40
N SER A 151 -17.52 3.59 -11.06
CA SER A 151 -16.41 3.62 -12.02
C SER A 151 -16.59 2.56 -13.11
N LYS A 152 -16.97 1.33 -12.74
CA LYS A 152 -17.23 0.25 -13.70
C LYS A 152 -18.27 0.64 -14.73
N LYS A 153 -19.41 1.24 -14.32
CA LYS A 153 -20.43 1.71 -15.26
C LYS A 153 -19.89 2.72 -16.26
N ILE A 154 -19.11 3.70 -15.80
CA ILE A 154 -18.50 4.71 -16.66
C ILE A 154 -17.50 4.05 -17.62
N GLN A 155 -16.66 3.14 -17.12
CA GLN A 155 -15.68 2.41 -17.92
C GLN A 155 -16.35 1.57 -19.02
N GLU A 156 -17.47 0.92 -18.74
CA GLU A 156 -18.21 0.11 -19.72
C GLU A 156 -18.90 0.97 -20.76
N ILE A 157 -19.58 2.05 -20.37
CA ILE A 157 -20.29 2.95 -21.28
C ILE A 157 -19.33 3.61 -22.27
N ASN A 158 -18.17 4.07 -21.78
CA ASN A 158 -17.22 4.86 -22.58
C ASN A 158 -16.06 4.02 -23.15
N ASN A 159 -16.08 2.70 -22.95
CA ASN A 159 -14.97 1.81 -23.32
C ASN A 159 -13.61 2.27 -22.78
N PHE A 160 -13.60 2.72 -21.52
CA PHE A 160 -12.39 3.10 -20.80
C PHE A 160 -11.70 1.89 -20.17
N SER A 161 -10.43 2.06 -19.82
CA SER A 161 -9.63 1.04 -19.15
C SER A 161 -10.21 0.68 -17.78
N LYS A 162 -10.35 -0.61 -17.50
CA LYS A 162 -10.81 -1.10 -16.18
C LYS A 162 -9.69 -1.00 -15.15
N PHE A 163 -10.07 -0.85 -13.89
CA PHE A 163 -9.11 -0.97 -12.79
C PHE A 163 -8.55 -2.39 -12.71
N GLY A 164 -7.24 -2.50 -12.63
CA GLY A 164 -6.54 -3.77 -12.43
C GLY A 164 -5.99 -3.95 -11.01
N LEU A 165 -6.01 -2.88 -10.20
CA LEU A 165 -5.45 -2.86 -8.85
C LEU A 165 -6.22 -1.90 -7.96
N LEU A 166 -6.52 -2.35 -6.73
CA LEU A 166 -6.98 -1.52 -5.62
C LEU A 166 -5.87 -1.44 -4.57
N GLU A 167 -5.47 -0.24 -4.20
CA GLU A 167 -4.64 0.02 -3.03
C GLU A 167 -5.52 0.53 -1.89
N THR A 168 -5.53 -0.18 -0.75
CA THR A 168 -6.38 0.17 0.40
C THR A 168 -5.67 -0.08 1.72
N VAL A 169 -6.10 0.60 2.79
CA VAL A 169 -5.65 0.25 4.14
C VAL A 169 -6.23 -1.12 4.53
N TYR A 170 -5.37 -1.96 5.09
CA TYR A 170 -5.83 -3.21 5.70
C TYR A 170 -4.82 -3.68 6.73
N ASN A 171 -5.28 -3.85 7.97
CA ASN A 171 -4.51 -4.36 9.10
C ASN A 171 -5.47 -4.80 10.21
N VAL A 172 -4.96 -5.29 11.33
CA VAL A 172 -5.76 -5.78 12.46
C VAL A 172 -6.72 -4.73 13.07
N LEU A 173 -6.52 -3.43 12.79
CA LEU A 173 -7.40 -2.34 13.26
C LEU A 173 -8.44 -1.92 12.21
N TYR A 174 -8.14 -2.08 10.92
CA TYR A 174 -9.01 -1.72 9.80
C TYR A 174 -9.29 -2.95 8.95
N ARG A 175 -10.45 -3.58 9.15
CA ARG A 175 -10.86 -4.83 8.50
C ARG A 175 -12.09 -4.67 7.60
N GLY A 176 -12.62 -3.46 7.46
CA GLY A 176 -13.87 -3.20 6.72
C GLY A 176 -13.90 -3.69 5.27
N ALA A 177 -12.72 -3.86 4.64
CA ALA A 177 -12.62 -4.44 3.31
C ALA A 177 -13.14 -5.89 3.22
N GLU A 178 -13.17 -6.64 4.33
CA GLU A 178 -13.59 -8.05 4.38
C GLU A 178 -15.10 -8.25 4.12
N LYS A 179 -15.95 -7.24 4.29
CA LYS A 179 -17.40 -7.38 4.11
C LYS A 179 -17.77 -7.69 2.65
N ASP A 180 -17.53 -6.73 1.78
CA ASP A 180 -18.02 -6.81 0.39
C ASP A 180 -16.93 -6.51 -0.64
N LEU A 181 -15.93 -5.69 -0.25
CA LEU A 181 -14.94 -5.16 -1.17
C LEU A 181 -14.04 -6.24 -1.75
N ILE A 182 -13.60 -7.20 -0.92
CA ILE A 182 -12.74 -8.31 -1.32
C ILE A 182 -13.45 -9.19 -2.36
N ASN A 183 -14.71 -9.60 -2.08
CA ASN A 183 -15.49 -10.42 -2.99
C ASN A 183 -15.74 -9.71 -4.32
N TYR A 184 -16.01 -8.40 -4.28
CA TYR A 184 -16.19 -7.61 -5.49
C TYR A 184 -14.91 -7.53 -6.33
N CYS A 185 -13.77 -7.26 -5.69
CA CYS A 185 -12.47 -7.22 -6.38
C CYS A 185 -12.11 -8.56 -7.01
N ASP A 186 -12.40 -9.69 -6.34
CA ASP A 186 -12.15 -11.01 -6.90
C ASP A 186 -13.01 -11.28 -8.16
N LEU A 187 -14.30 -10.97 -8.11
CA LEU A 187 -15.22 -11.09 -9.23
C LEU A 187 -14.81 -10.24 -10.44
N GLU A 188 -14.28 -9.05 -10.19
CA GLU A 188 -13.86 -8.11 -11.23
C GLU A 188 -12.41 -8.29 -11.68
N ASN A 189 -11.69 -9.26 -11.13
CA ASN A 189 -10.25 -9.49 -11.36
C ASN A 189 -9.38 -8.29 -11.02
N ILE A 190 -9.72 -7.57 -9.95
CA ILE A 190 -8.96 -6.46 -9.39
C ILE A 190 -8.03 -7.02 -8.30
N ASP A 191 -6.73 -6.89 -8.48
CA ASP A 191 -5.74 -7.25 -7.47
C ASP A 191 -5.85 -6.28 -6.28
N ILE A 192 -5.60 -6.77 -5.04
CA ILE A 192 -5.64 -5.93 -3.85
C ILE A 192 -4.24 -5.85 -3.25
N ILE A 193 -3.74 -4.63 -3.07
CA ILE A 193 -2.55 -4.37 -2.25
C ILE A 193 -2.95 -3.58 -1.01
N SER A 194 -2.39 -3.97 0.14
CA SER A 194 -2.65 -3.26 1.39
C SER A 194 -1.48 -2.40 1.80
N TYR A 195 -1.78 -1.27 2.41
CA TYR A 195 -0.78 -0.40 3.03
C TYR A 195 -1.02 -0.24 4.53
N SER A 196 -0.05 0.30 5.25
CA SER A 196 -0.07 0.50 6.70
C SER A 196 -0.36 -0.79 7.51
N PRO A 197 0.35 -1.91 7.28
CA PRO A 197 0.12 -3.16 8.00
C PRO A 197 0.34 -3.04 9.52
N LEU A 198 1.10 -2.03 9.96
CA LEU A 198 1.32 -1.72 11.38
C LEU A 198 0.58 -0.43 11.83
N GLY A 199 -0.48 0.00 11.10
CA GLY A 199 -1.27 1.17 11.49
C GLY A 199 -0.43 2.43 11.66
N ALA A 200 0.40 2.80 10.68
CA ALA A 200 1.34 3.91 10.77
C ALA A 200 2.29 3.82 11.99
N GLY A 201 2.50 2.63 12.51
CA GLY A 201 3.30 2.33 13.70
C GLY A 201 2.50 2.32 15.01
N PHE A 202 1.19 2.50 15.00
CA PHE A 202 0.33 2.41 16.17
C PHE A 202 0.39 1.01 16.81
N ILE A 203 0.33 -0.02 15.99
CA ILE A 203 0.32 -1.43 16.41
C ILE A 203 1.66 -1.87 17.06
N THR A 204 2.71 -1.08 16.97
CA THR A 204 4.00 -1.41 17.63
C THR A 204 3.97 -1.29 19.16
N GLY A 205 2.86 -0.83 19.75
CA GLY A 205 2.68 -0.67 21.20
C GLY A 205 3.36 0.57 21.83
N LYS A 206 4.08 1.38 21.05
CA LYS A 206 4.83 2.55 21.58
C LYS A 206 3.98 3.77 21.94
N TYR A 207 2.68 3.74 21.64
CA TYR A 207 1.74 4.85 21.90
C TYR A 207 0.78 4.55 23.06
N LYS A 208 1.25 3.82 24.07
CA LYS A 208 0.49 3.47 25.26
C LYS A 208 -0.17 4.73 25.86
N ASN A 209 -1.47 4.65 26.12
CA ASN A 209 -2.31 5.70 26.75
C ASN A 209 -2.56 6.98 25.92
N GLY A 210 -2.25 7.04 24.63
CA GLY A 210 -2.66 8.12 23.72
C GLY A 210 -2.12 9.53 24.02
N LYS A 211 -1.38 9.73 25.12
CA LYS A 211 -1.01 11.05 25.62
C LYS A 211 0.22 11.66 24.95
N VAL A 212 1.20 10.85 24.56
CA VAL A 212 2.47 11.35 24.01
C VAL A 212 2.89 10.52 22.80
N SER A 213 3.25 11.23 21.72
CA SER A 213 3.90 10.60 20.57
C SER A 213 5.41 10.72 20.73
N PRO A 214 6.16 9.62 20.74
CA PRO A 214 7.63 9.70 20.75
C PRO A 214 8.15 10.52 19.57
N LYS A 215 9.23 11.29 19.78
CA LYS A 215 9.83 12.12 18.73
C LYS A 215 10.27 11.29 17.52
N LYS A 216 10.21 11.90 16.35
CA LYS A 216 10.54 11.28 15.04
C LYS A 216 9.67 10.08 14.66
N THR A 217 8.53 9.89 15.32
CA THR A 217 7.54 8.89 14.91
C THR A 217 6.55 9.46 13.90
N ARG A 218 5.75 8.60 13.25
CA ARG A 218 4.77 9.03 12.25
C ARG A 218 3.78 10.06 12.81
N PHE A 219 3.29 9.87 14.04
CA PHE A 219 2.32 10.77 14.67
C PHE A 219 2.95 12.05 15.26
N ASP A 220 4.27 12.10 15.37
CA ASP A 220 5.03 13.32 15.67
C ASP A 220 5.22 14.15 14.39
N ILE A 221 5.59 13.49 13.28
CA ILE A 221 5.82 14.12 11.96
C ILE A 221 4.49 14.59 11.33
N LYS A 222 3.42 13.79 11.46
CA LYS A 222 2.09 14.07 10.92
C LYS A 222 1.01 13.88 12.00
N PRO A 223 0.80 14.87 12.87
CA PRO A 223 -0.13 14.77 14.00
C PRO A 223 -1.58 14.46 13.62
N SER A 224 -2.06 14.89 12.46
CA SER A 224 -3.41 14.60 11.95
C SER A 224 -3.70 13.10 11.79
N HIS A 225 -2.68 12.25 11.70
CA HIS A 225 -2.88 10.80 11.69
C HIS A 225 -3.34 10.24 13.05
N LYS A 226 -3.27 11.03 14.15
CA LYS A 226 -3.83 10.62 15.45
C LYS A 226 -5.35 10.45 15.36
N ASP A 227 -6.03 11.32 14.65
CA ASP A 227 -7.49 11.28 14.48
C ASP A 227 -7.94 9.95 13.82
N ILE A 228 -7.06 9.36 13.01
CA ILE A 228 -7.29 8.08 12.37
C ILE A 228 -7.15 6.91 13.36
N TYR A 229 -6.08 6.89 14.16
CA TYR A 229 -5.68 5.72 14.94
C TYR A 229 -5.91 5.83 16.46
N PHE A 230 -6.04 7.05 17.03
CA PHE A 230 -6.18 7.22 18.48
C PHE A 230 -7.66 7.17 18.89
N LYS A 231 -8.30 6.01 18.65
CA LYS A 231 -9.69 5.71 18.98
C LYS A 231 -9.72 4.69 20.13
N ASP A 232 -10.66 4.83 21.06
CA ASP A 232 -10.76 3.93 22.23
C ASP A 232 -10.85 2.47 21.83
N VAL A 233 -11.63 2.13 20.81
CA VAL A 233 -11.76 0.77 20.28
C VAL A 233 -10.41 0.18 19.82
N PHE A 234 -9.50 1.02 19.31
CA PHE A 234 -8.17 0.57 18.91
C PHE A 234 -7.24 0.38 20.10
N PHE A 235 -7.34 1.22 21.14
CA PHE A 235 -6.60 0.98 22.38
C PHE A 235 -7.07 -0.30 23.08
N GLU A 236 -8.38 -0.58 23.11
CA GLU A 236 -8.92 -1.83 23.64
C GLU A 236 -8.41 -3.04 22.85
N THR A 237 -8.41 -2.95 21.52
CA THR A 237 -7.86 -4.01 20.66
C THR A 237 -6.38 -4.21 20.93
N MET A 238 -5.60 -3.14 21.07
CA MET A 238 -4.17 -3.22 21.39
C MET A 238 -3.89 -3.86 22.72
N ASN A 239 -4.69 -3.57 23.77
CA ASN A 239 -4.54 -4.20 25.07
C ASN A 239 -4.74 -5.73 25.00
N LYS A 240 -5.74 -6.19 24.22
CA LYS A 240 -5.96 -7.64 24.01
C LYS A 240 -4.81 -8.27 23.23
N LEU A 241 -4.30 -7.60 22.18
CA LEU A 241 -3.14 -8.08 21.44
C LEU A 241 -1.85 -8.10 22.29
N GLU A 242 -1.69 -7.18 23.25
CA GLU A 242 -0.57 -7.21 24.20
C GLU A 242 -0.65 -8.45 25.12
N ASN A 243 -1.84 -8.81 25.60
CA ASN A 243 -2.02 -10.03 26.38
C ASN A 243 -1.62 -11.26 25.57
N LEU A 244 -2.12 -11.40 24.34
CA LEU A 244 -1.74 -12.49 23.43
C LEU A 244 -0.23 -12.49 23.14
N SER A 245 0.40 -11.32 22.97
CA SER A 245 1.84 -11.19 22.80
C SER A 245 2.61 -11.75 24.00
N ASN A 246 2.16 -11.47 25.22
CA ASN A 246 2.78 -11.98 26.45
C ASN A 246 2.60 -13.50 26.61
N GLU A 247 1.45 -14.05 26.23
CA GLU A 247 1.13 -15.47 26.31
C GLU A 247 1.89 -16.31 25.28
N THR A 248 2.13 -15.75 24.09
CA THR A 248 2.71 -16.49 22.96
C THR A 248 4.20 -16.21 22.73
N ASN A 249 4.79 -15.25 23.43
CA ASN A 249 6.15 -14.75 23.22
C ASN A 249 6.42 -14.17 21.81
N PHE A 250 5.37 -13.89 21.01
CA PHE A 250 5.48 -13.14 19.77
C PHE A 250 5.29 -11.65 20.02
N SER A 251 6.11 -10.80 19.43
CA SER A 251 5.92 -9.34 19.54
C SER A 251 4.62 -8.91 18.84
N LEU A 252 4.06 -7.75 19.23
CA LEU A 252 2.91 -7.15 18.55
C LEU A 252 3.15 -7.00 17.04
N ILE A 253 4.40 -6.71 16.63
CA ILE A 253 4.80 -6.61 15.23
C ILE A 253 4.71 -7.97 14.55
N ASP A 254 5.17 -9.05 15.21
CA ASP A 254 5.07 -10.41 14.69
C ASP A 254 3.62 -10.83 14.49
N LEU A 255 2.77 -10.61 15.50
CA LEU A 255 1.35 -10.93 15.42
C LEU A 255 0.65 -10.20 14.28
N ALA A 256 0.83 -8.87 14.20
CA ALA A 256 0.15 -8.06 13.19
C ALA A 256 0.64 -8.32 11.76
N LEU A 257 1.95 -8.45 11.56
CA LEU A 257 2.50 -8.77 10.23
C LEU A 257 2.16 -10.18 9.80
N SER A 258 2.25 -11.18 10.68
CA SER A 258 1.86 -12.56 10.36
C SER A 258 0.39 -12.62 9.96
N TRP A 259 -0.47 -11.92 10.71
CA TRP A 259 -1.90 -11.89 10.41
C TRP A 259 -2.21 -11.28 9.05
N VAL A 260 -1.64 -10.12 8.70
CA VAL A 260 -1.90 -9.48 7.40
C VAL A 260 -1.27 -10.25 6.25
N LEU A 261 -0.07 -10.82 6.43
CA LEU A 261 0.63 -11.59 5.41
C LEU A 261 -0.03 -12.95 5.13
N SER A 262 -0.79 -13.51 6.10
CA SER A 262 -1.55 -14.75 5.92
C SER A 262 -2.84 -14.58 5.10
N ARG A 263 -3.21 -13.35 4.74
CA ARG A 263 -4.45 -13.10 3.97
C ARG A 263 -4.24 -13.40 2.49
N ASP A 264 -4.85 -14.47 1.98
CA ASP A 264 -4.67 -14.94 0.59
C ASP A 264 -5.26 -13.98 -0.45
N PHE A 265 -6.32 -13.23 -0.09
CA PHE A 265 -6.92 -12.24 -0.97
C PHE A 265 -6.04 -11.00 -1.21
N LEU A 266 -5.05 -10.75 -0.37
CA LEU A 266 -4.07 -9.69 -0.61
C LEU A 266 -3.02 -10.19 -1.60
N SER A 267 -2.95 -9.56 -2.75
CA SER A 267 -1.89 -9.82 -3.73
C SER A 267 -0.53 -9.35 -3.23
N ASN A 268 -0.49 -8.26 -2.44
CA ASN A 268 0.75 -7.73 -1.85
C ASN A 268 0.45 -6.92 -0.57
N VAL A 269 1.42 -6.87 0.33
CA VAL A 269 1.41 -6.05 1.55
C VAL A 269 2.57 -5.06 1.49
N LEU A 270 2.24 -3.76 1.45
CA LEU A 270 3.23 -2.68 1.40
C LEU A 270 3.81 -2.41 2.78
N ILE A 271 5.12 -2.51 2.91
CA ILE A 271 5.85 -2.12 4.11
C ILE A 271 6.53 -0.76 3.94
N GLY A 272 6.35 0.12 4.91
CA GLY A 272 7.13 1.36 5.01
C GLY A 272 8.48 1.09 5.65
N VAL A 273 9.56 1.58 5.04
CA VAL A 273 10.92 1.25 5.48
C VAL A 273 11.73 2.49 5.85
N ARG A 274 12.55 2.36 6.90
CA ARG A 274 13.58 3.32 7.29
C ARG A 274 14.90 2.62 7.67
N ASP A 275 14.83 1.29 7.80
CA ASP A 275 15.94 0.45 8.21
C ASP A 275 15.81 -0.92 7.56
N ILE A 276 16.94 -1.63 7.42
CA ILE A 276 17.03 -2.96 6.81
C ILE A 276 16.17 -3.98 7.58
N SER A 277 16.05 -3.83 8.90
CA SER A 277 15.23 -4.73 9.72
C SER A 277 13.76 -4.71 9.31
N HIS A 278 13.25 -3.57 8.81
CA HIS A 278 11.88 -3.46 8.30
C HIS A 278 11.66 -4.30 7.02
N ILE A 279 12.71 -4.57 6.25
CA ILE A 279 12.66 -5.46 5.08
C ILE A 279 12.77 -6.91 5.52
N LYS A 280 13.74 -7.23 6.38
CA LYS A 280 14.03 -8.60 6.80
C LYS A 280 12.91 -9.22 7.66
N LYS A 281 12.27 -8.42 8.52
CA LYS A 281 11.24 -8.89 9.45
C LYS A 281 10.05 -9.57 8.74
N PRO A 282 9.33 -8.94 7.78
CA PRO A 282 8.22 -9.58 7.09
C PRO A 282 8.66 -10.78 6.23
N ILE A 283 9.88 -10.79 5.71
CA ILE A 283 10.43 -11.93 4.98
C ILE A 283 10.61 -13.13 5.91
N ASN A 284 11.23 -12.91 7.07
CA ASN A 284 11.39 -13.95 8.08
C ASN A 284 10.03 -14.51 8.55
N ILE A 285 9.01 -13.66 8.69
CA ILE A 285 7.65 -14.09 9.04
C ILE A 285 7.06 -14.99 7.94
N LEU A 286 7.25 -14.67 6.66
CA LEU A 286 6.80 -15.52 5.56
C LEU A 286 7.51 -16.88 5.50
N GLU A 287 8.76 -16.94 5.95
CA GLU A 287 9.55 -18.18 6.02
C GLU A 287 9.23 -19.01 7.27
N ASN A 288 8.80 -18.34 8.33
CA ASN A 288 8.47 -18.95 9.63
C ASN A 288 7.09 -18.46 10.09
N PRO A 289 5.99 -18.88 9.43
CA PRO A 289 4.65 -18.40 9.77
C PRO A 289 4.21 -18.86 11.16
N ILE A 290 3.49 -18.01 11.87
CA ILE A 290 2.84 -18.40 13.13
C ILE A 290 1.70 -19.39 12.84
N ASN A 291 1.36 -20.22 13.82
CA ASN A 291 0.34 -21.24 13.65
C ASN A 291 -1.07 -20.64 13.50
N GLU A 292 -1.98 -21.42 12.90
CA GLU A 292 -3.37 -21.00 12.67
C GLU A 292 -4.16 -20.73 13.94
N ILE A 293 -3.82 -21.36 15.06
CA ILE A 293 -4.50 -21.13 16.36
C ILE A 293 -4.32 -19.67 16.77
N ILE A 294 -3.10 -19.17 16.74
CA ILE A 294 -2.80 -17.77 17.08
C ILE A 294 -3.44 -16.81 16.06
N LEU A 295 -3.41 -17.14 14.76
CA LEU A 295 -4.07 -16.33 13.73
C LEU A 295 -5.58 -16.23 13.95
N ASN A 296 -6.23 -17.31 14.36
CA ASN A 296 -7.65 -17.34 14.69
C ASN A 296 -7.96 -16.55 15.97
N GLU A 297 -7.09 -16.59 16.95
CA GLU A 297 -7.23 -15.76 18.15
C GLU A 297 -7.13 -14.25 17.83
N ILE A 298 -6.19 -13.85 16.95
CA ILE A 298 -6.15 -12.48 16.44
C ILE A 298 -7.45 -12.13 15.70
N ASN A 299 -8.03 -13.05 14.93
CA ASN A 299 -9.33 -12.84 14.27
C ASN A 299 -10.44 -12.55 15.28
N GLU A 300 -10.53 -13.31 16.37
CA GLU A 300 -11.53 -13.11 17.41
C GLU A 300 -11.31 -11.78 18.17
N ILE A 301 -10.07 -11.46 18.52
CA ILE A 301 -9.72 -10.19 19.18
C ILE A 301 -10.15 -9.00 18.33
N THR A 302 -10.01 -9.10 17.02
CA THR A 302 -10.18 -7.98 16.08
C THR A 302 -11.50 -7.99 15.31
N LYS A 303 -12.44 -8.89 15.62
CA LYS A 303 -13.70 -9.05 14.88
C LYS A 303 -14.59 -7.80 14.90
N ASN A 304 -14.57 -7.03 15.98
CA ASN A 304 -15.32 -5.77 16.08
C ASN A 304 -14.77 -4.68 15.14
N ASN A 305 -13.58 -4.87 14.59
CA ASN A 305 -12.97 -3.96 13.63
C ASN A 305 -13.43 -4.21 12.18
N LEU A 306 -14.26 -5.23 11.94
CA LEU A 306 -14.88 -5.51 10.63
C LEU A 306 -15.79 -4.38 10.13
N ASP A 307 -16.35 -3.57 11.04
CA ASP A 307 -17.19 -2.43 10.68
C ASP A 307 -16.42 -1.14 10.43
N LEU A 308 -15.12 -1.14 10.71
CA LEU A 308 -14.27 0.03 10.57
C LEU A 308 -13.68 0.08 9.17
N ILE A 309 -14.20 1.01 8.39
CA ILE A 309 -13.72 1.37 7.06
C ILE A 309 -12.68 2.47 7.23
N ASP A 310 -11.72 2.53 6.31
CA ASP A 310 -10.71 3.59 6.25
C ASP A 310 -11.39 4.97 6.15
N PRO A 311 -10.98 5.96 6.94
CA PRO A 311 -11.49 7.32 6.87
C PRO A 311 -11.04 8.06 5.60
#